data_68153d0ebce1a6ebea8de95a0b7a343e
#
_entry.id   68153d0ebce1a6ebea8de95a0b7a343e
#
_cell.length_a   1.000
_cell.length_b   1.000
_cell.length_c   1.000
_cell.angle_alpha   90.00
_cell.angle_beta   90.00
_cell.angle_gamma   90.00
#
_symmetry.space_group_name_H-M   'P 1'
#
loop_
_entity.id
_entity.type
_entity.pdbx_description
1 polymer ?
#
loop_
_entity_poly.entity_id
_entity_poly.type
_entity_poly.pdbx_seq_one_letter_code
_entity_poly.pdbx_strand_id
1 'polypeptide(L)'
;MTAEVAIVGPDDRPLPSGRHGEIVARGPMVMQGYWNRPDLTAEALRGGWMHTGDGGRMDADGFFYVVDRIKDMIVTGGENVYSAEVENAITQLPQVSMAAVIGVPDDRWGERVHAV
;
A
#
# COMPACT_ATOMS: atom_id res chain seq x y z
N MET A 1 20.34 -13.11 11.40
CA MET A 1 18.97 -13.39 10.92
C MET A 1 18.57 -12.23 10.01
N THR A 2 18.33 -12.51 8.75
CA THR A 2 18.06 -11.46 7.77
C THR A 2 16.64 -11.57 7.22
N ALA A 3 15.96 -10.44 7.13
CA ALA A 3 14.72 -10.31 6.39
C ALA A 3 15.02 -9.88 4.97
N GLU A 4 14.30 -10.46 4.02
CA GLU A 4 14.22 -9.93 2.67
C GLU A 4 12.96 -9.08 2.56
N VAL A 5 13.07 -7.90 1.96
CA VAL A 5 11.95 -6.99 1.72
C VAL A 5 11.97 -6.59 0.25
N ALA A 6 10.81 -6.53 -0.35
CA ALA A 6 10.67 -6.13 -1.74
C ALA A 6 9.40 -5.32 -1.94
N ILE A 7 9.32 -4.64 -3.08
CA ILE A 7 8.11 -3.98 -3.55
C ILE A 7 7.58 -4.80 -4.72
N VAL A 8 6.31 -5.18 -4.68
CA VAL A 8 5.68 -5.95 -5.76
C VAL A 8 4.49 -5.21 -6.36
N GLY A 9 4.25 -5.47 -7.63
CA GLY A 9 3.09 -4.95 -8.35
C GLY A 9 1.83 -5.80 -8.15
N PRO A 10 0.74 -5.46 -8.87
CA PRO A 10 -0.53 -6.21 -8.78
C PRO A 10 -0.42 -7.68 -9.20
N ASP A 11 0.59 -8.02 -9.97
CA ASP A 11 0.89 -9.39 -10.41
C ASP A 11 1.82 -10.15 -9.46
N ASP A 12 2.09 -9.57 -8.28
CA ASP A 12 3.01 -10.08 -7.26
C ASP A 12 4.48 -10.20 -7.75
N ARG A 13 4.85 -9.49 -8.81
CA ARG A 13 6.22 -9.44 -9.31
C ARG A 13 7.00 -8.27 -8.74
N PRO A 14 8.28 -8.45 -8.42
CA PRO A 14 9.12 -7.36 -7.94
C PRO A 14 9.17 -6.18 -8.89
N LEU A 15 9.11 -4.98 -8.33
CA LEU A 15 9.23 -3.72 -9.06
C LEU A 15 10.61 -3.09 -8.84
N PRO A 16 11.12 -2.35 -9.84
CA PRO A 16 12.38 -1.62 -9.70
C PRO A 16 12.24 -0.44 -8.73
N SER A 17 13.39 0.09 -8.30
CA SER A 17 13.47 1.27 -7.44
C SER A 17 12.65 2.43 -8.00
N GLY A 18 11.99 3.16 -7.11
CA GLY A 18 11.17 4.32 -7.45
C GLY A 18 9.72 4.00 -7.82
N ARG A 19 9.39 2.74 -8.09
CA ARG A 19 8.02 2.32 -8.40
C ARG A 19 7.25 2.02 -7.12
N HIS A 20 6.00 2.47 -7.06
CA HIS A 20 5.10 2.18 -5.94
C HIS A 20 4.42 0.83 -6.12
N GLY A 21 4.33 0.09 -5.04
CA GLY A 21 3.65 -1.20 -4.99
C GLY A 21 3.41 -1.63 -3.55
N GLU A 22 3.08 -2.90 -3.36
CA GLU A 22 2.93 -3.45 -2.02
C GLU A 22 4.29 -3.85 -1.45
N ILE A 23 4.51 -3.54 -0.17
CA ILE A 23 5.68 -4.00 0.58
C ILE A 23 5.44 -5.45 0.99
N VAL A 24 6.35 -6.33 0.59
CA VAL A 24 6.33 -7.74 0.98
C VAL A 24 7.63 -8.11 1.68
N ALA A 25 7.54 -9.07 2.58
CA ALA A 25 8.69 -9.53 3.35
C ALA A 25 8.73 -11.04 3.44
N ARG A 26 9.92 -11.61 3.54
CA ARG A 26 10.11 -13.01 3.89
C ARG A 26 11.33 -13.19 4.78
N GLY A 27 11.30 -14.26 5.57
CA GLY A 27 12.39 -14.59 6.48
C GLY A 27 11.89 -15.36 7.68
N PRO A 28 12.80 -15.84 8.53
CA PRO A 28 12.45 -16.67 9.68
C PRO A 28 11.62 -15.97 10.76
N MET A 29 11.55 -14.61 10.74
CA MET A 29 10.73 -13.83 11.66
C MET A 29 9.28 -13.69 11.22
N VAL A 30 8.93 -14.08 9.99
CA VAL A 30 7.56 -14.01 9.50
C VAL A 30 6.71 -15.05 10.23
N MET A 31 5.50 -14.64 10.64
CA MET A 31 4.55 -15.53 11.32
C MET A 31 4.25 -16.78 10.50
N GLN A 32 3.86 -17.86 11.17
CA GLN A 32 3.40 -19.07 10.50
C GLN A 32 1.98 -18.93 9.95
N GLY A 33 1.19 -18.03 10.50
CA GLY A 33 -0.17 -17.77 10.04
C GLY A 33 -1.03 -17.09 11.09
N TYR A 34 -2.26 -16.81 10.70
CA TYR A 34 -3.30 -16.33 11.60
C TYR A 34 -3.96 -17.48 12.32
N TRP A 35 -4.22 -17.31 13.61
CA TRP A 35 -4.84 -18.35 14.44
C TRP A 35 -6.17 -18.82 13.86
N ASN A 36 -6.25 -20.12 13.57
CA ASN A 36 -7.45 -20.79 13.07
C ASN A 36 -8.08 -20.14 11.82
N ARG A 37 -7.25 -19.48 11.01
CA ARG A 37 -7.68 -18.81 9.76
C ARG A 37 -6.75 -19.19 8.61
N PRO A 38 -6.87 -20.42 8.08
CA PRO A 38 -6.04 -20.87 6.96
C PRO A 38 -6.32 -20.10 5.68
N ASP A 39 -7.52 -19.59 5.50
CA ASP A 39 -7.93 -18.74 4.36
C ASP A 39 -7.16 -17.41 4.33
N LEU A 40 -7.15 -16.67 5.45
CA LEU A 40 -6.41 -15.42 5.57
C LEU A 40 -4.89 -15.66 5.55
N THR A 41 -4.44 -16.75 6.12
CA THR A 41 -3.02 -17.13 6.11
C THR A 41 -2.53 -17.38 4.69
N ALA A 42 -3.27 -18.15 3.89
CA ALA A 42 -2.91 -18.43 2.51
C ALA A 42 -2.84 -17.17 1.66
N GLU A 43 -3.75 -16.23 1.87
CA GLU A 43 -3.75 -14.94 1.18
C GLU A 43 -2.55 -14.08 1.59
N ALA A 44 -2.30 -13.96 2.89
CA ALA A 44 -1.22 -13.13 3.43
C ALA A 44 0.18 -13.65 3.09
N LEU A 45 0.34 -14.96 2.97
CA LEU A 45 1.64 -15.62 2.71
C LEU A 45 1.76 -16.18 1.28
N ARG A 46 0.94 -15.72 0.37
CA ARG A 46 0.96 -16.22 -1.02
C ARG A 46 2.31 -15.99 -1.69
N GLY A 47 2.71 -16.93 -2.50
CA GLY A 47 3.97 -16.83 -3.27
C GLY A 47 5.23 -16.92 -2.41
N GLY A 48 5.13 -17.32 -1.15
CA GLY A 48 6.27 -17.39 -0.23
C GLY A 48 6.67 -16.05 0.40
N TRP A 49 5.88 -15.00 0.17
CA TRP A 49 6.09 -13.67 0.74
C TRP A 49 4.93 -13.28 1.63
N MET A 50 5.25 -12.67 2.76
CA MET A 50 4.24 -12.01 3.58
C MET A 50 3.83 -10.69 2.93
N HIS A 51 2.57 -10.57 2.59
CA HIS A 51 1.97 -9.35 2.07
C HIS A 51 1.54 -8.46 3.23
N THR A 52 2.20 -7.30 3.36
CA THR A 52 1.98 -6.44 4.54
C THR A 52 0.68 -5.65 4.48
N GLY A 53 0.11 -5.48 3.30
CA GLY A 53 -1.02 -4.58 3.09
C GLY A 53 -0.62 -3.09 3.07
N ASP A 54 0.67 -2.80 3.14
CA ASP A 54 1.19 -1.44 3.07
C ASP A 54 1.76 -1.15 1.69
N GLY A 55 1.38 -0.02 1.13
CA GLY A 55 1.94 0.50 -0.11
C GLY A 55 3.18 1.33 0.16
N GLY A 56 4.16 1.22 -0.72
CA GLY A 56 5.39 1.95 -0.57
C GLY A 56 6.27 1.87 -1.80
N ARG A 57 7.49 2.36 -1.64
CA ARG A 57 8.53 2.33 -2.67
C ARG A 57 9.89 2.10 -2.04
N MET A 58 10.83 1.66 -2.83
CA MET A 58 12.24 1.55 -2.46
C MET A 58 13.03 2.57 -3.26
N ASP A 59 13.95 3.29 -2.64
CA ASP A 59 14.86 4.17 -3.38
C ASP A 59 16.08 3.42 -3.93
N ALA A 60 16.93 4.14 -4.66
CA ALA A 60 18.12 3.58 -5.27
C ALA A 60 19.16 3.07 -4.24
N ASP A 61 19.09 3.56 -3.01
CA ASP A 61 19.99 3.17 -1.91
C ASP A 61 19.43 1.99 -1.10
N GLY A 62 18.25 1.49 -1.44
CA GLY A 62 17.62 0.36 -0.78
C GLY A 62 16.79 0.71 0.45
N PHE A 63 16.50 1.97 0.69
CA PHE A 63 15.58 2.40 1.76
C PHE A 63 14.14 2.29 1.31
N PHE A 64 13.28 1.81 2.23
CA PHE A 64 11.85 1.63 1.98
C PHE A 64 11.06 2.77 2.63
N TYR A 65 10.09 3.27 1.89
CA TYR A 65 9.19 4.34 2.33
C TYR A 65 7.77 3.83 2.28
N VAL A 66 7.10 3.80 3.44
CA VAL A 66 5.67 3.48 3.53
C VAL A 66 4.88 4.72 3.15
N VAL A 67 3.99 4.59 2.19
CA VAL A 67 3.19 5.70 1.69
C VAL A 67 1.77 5.65 2.28
N ASP A 68 1.10 4.50 2.19
CA ASP A 68 -0.28 4.34 2.69
C ASP A 68 -0.60 2.85 2.79
N ARG A 69 -1.77 2.53 3.36
CA ARG A 69 -2.32 1.18 3.31
C ARG A 69 -2.90 0.90 1.93
N ILE A 70 -2.70 -0.31 1.42
CA ILE A 70 -3.20 -0.69 0.09
C ILE A 70 -4.74 -0.55 0.01
N LYS A 71 -5.45 -0.92 1.08
CA LYS A 71 -6.92 -0.82 1.12
C LYS A 71 -7.44 0.62 1.11
N ASP A 72 -6.61 1.58 1.46
CA ASP A 72 -6.95 3.01 1.48
C ASP A 72 -6.56 3.72 0.18
N MET A 73 -5.89 3.01 -0.72
CA MET A 73 -5.54 3.51 -2.04
C MET A 73 -6.80 3.67 -2.89
N ILE A 74 -6.92 4.83 -3.52
CA ILE A 74 -8.03 5.18 -4.38
C ILE A 74 -7.64 4.91 -5.84
N VAL A 75 -8.47 4.18 -6.57
CA VAL A 75 -8.24 3.93 -8.00
C VAL A 75 -9.25 4.77 -8.79
N THR A 76 -8.77 5.84 -9.40
CA THR A 76 -9.58 6.75 -10.18
C THR A 76 -9.05 6.87 -11.61
N GLY A 77 -9.89 6.57 -12.59
CA GLY A 77 -9.49 6.60 -14.00
C GLY A 77 -8.32 5.67 -14.34
N GLY A 78 -8.17 4.56 -13.60
CA GLY A 78 -7.05 3.63 -13.76
C GLY A 78 -5.76 4.06 -13.08
N GLU A 79 -5.73 5.19 -12.40
CA GLU A 79 -4.57 5.68 -11.65
C GLU A 79 -4.73 5.46 -10.15
N ASN A 80 -3.63 5.12 -9.50
CA ASN A 80 -3.57 4.92 -8.05
C ASN A 80 -3.31 6.25 -7.36
N VAL A 81 -4.21 6.62 -6.45
CA VAL A 81 -4.08 7.81 -5.61
C VAL A 81 -3.97 7.38 -4.15
N TYR A 82 -2.91 7.79 -3.49
CA TYR A 82 -2.72 7.53 -2.08
C TYR A 82 -3.38 8.62 -1.25
N SER A 83 -4.34 8.25 -0.41
CA SER A 83 -5.10 9.19 0.43
C SER A 83 -4.20 10.05 1.31
N ALA A 84 -3.16 9.45 1.88
CA ALA A 84 -2.21 10.17 2.74
C ALA A 84 -1.47 11.29 2.02
N GLU A 85 -1.13 11.13 0.75
CA GLU A 85 -0.47 12.19 -0.04
C GLU A 85 -1.40 13.39 -0.24
N VAL A 86 -2.67 13.12 -0.53
CA VAL A 86 -3.68 14.18 -0.72
C VAL A 86 -3.97 14.87 0.61
N GLU A 87 -4.12 14.11 1.69
CA GLU A 87 -4.31 14.64 3.05
C GLU A 87 -3.16 15.58 3.43
N ASN A 88 -1.91 15.16 3.21
CA ASN A 88 -0.73 15.96 3.48
C ASN A 88 -0.72 17.27 2.68
N ALA A 89 -1.10 17.22 1.40
CA ALA A 89 -1.17 18.41 0.56
C ALA A 89 -2.23 19.40 1.06
N ILE A 90 -3.41 18.91 1.44
CA ILE A 90 -4.52 19.74 1.94
C ILE A 90 -4.15 20.38 3.28
N THR A 91 -3.50 19.65 4.17
CA THR A 91 -3.10 20.15 5.49
C THR A 91 -1.97 21.19 5.45
N GLN A 92 -1.34 21.42 4.29
CA GLN A 92 -0.45 22.56 4.10
C GLN A 92 -1.19 23.92 4.14
N LEU A 93 -2.50 23.91 3.92
CA LEU A 93 -3.31 25.14 3.99
C LEU A 93 -3.52 25.54 5.46
N PRO A 94 -3.22 26.83 5.81
CA PRO A 94 -3.32 27.27 7.22
C PRO A 94 -4.73 27.17 7.81
N GLN A 95 -5.76 27.15 6.98
CA GLN A 95 -7.15 27.07 7.39
C GLN A 95 -7.60 25.64 7.72
N VAL A 96 -6.80 24.65 7.37
CA VAL A 96 -7.13 23.23 7.54
C VAL A 96 -6.36 22.66 8.73
N SER A 97 -7.08 22.21 9.74
CA SER A 97 -6.48 21.55 10.91
C SER A 97 -6.36 20.03 10.71
N MET A 98 -7.29 19.44 9.97
CA MET A 98 -7.34 18.01 9.71
C MET A 98 -8.05 17.75 8.39
N ALA A 99 -7.64 16.74 7.67
CA ALA A 99 -8.31 16.28 6.46
C ALA A 99 -8.34 14.75 6.43
N ALA A 100 -9.44 14.20 5.92
CA ALA A 100 -9.56 12.79 5.58
C ALA A 100 -9.91 12.67 4.11
N VAL A 101 -9.20 11.80 3.39
CA VAL A 101 -9.41 11.59 1.96
C VAL A 101 -9.85 10.15 1.74
N ILE A 102 -10.95 9.99 1.02
CA ILE A 102 -11.54 8.69 0.72
C ILE A 102 -11.85 8.55 -0.76
N GLY A 103 -11.97 7.31 -1.22
CA GLY A 103 -12.53 7.00 -2.52
C GLY A 103 -14.06 6.89 -2.41
N VAL A 104 -14.77 7.59 -3.28
CA VAL A 104 -16.22 7.50 -3.40
C VAL A 104 -16.55 6.84 -4.74
N PRO A 105 -17.47 5.86 -4.78
CA PRO A 105 -17.85 5.23 -6.04
C PRO A 105 -18.29 6.26 -7.09
N ASP A 106 -17.83 6.06 -8.33
CA ASP A 106 -18.11 6.95 -9.44
C ASP A 106 -18.27 6.12 -10.72
N ASP A 107 -19.38 6.33 -11.44
CA ASP A 107 -19.72 5.54 -12.63
C ASP A 107 -18.75 5.76 -13.79
N ARG A 108 -18.11 6.92 -13.86
CA ARG A 108 -17.17 7.28 -14.93
C ARG A 108 -15.74 6.85 -14.62
N TRP A 109 -15.32 7.02 -13.35
CA TRP A 109 -13.92 6.87 -12.96
C TRP A 109 -13.65 5.64 -12.10
N GLY A 110 -14.67 4.86 -11.74
CA GLY A 110 -14.60 3.78 -10.76
C GLY A 110 -14.70 4.32 -9.35
N GLU A 111 -13.75 5.16 -8.98
CA GLU A 111 -13.76 5.97 -7.76
C GLU A 111 -13.38 7.40 -8.10
N ARG A 112 -13.83 8.33 -7.29
CA ARG A 112 -13.33 9.71 -7.28
C ARG A 112 -12.76 10.05 -5.91
N VAL A 113 -11.76 10.90 -5.91
CA VAL A 113 -11.14 11.38 -4.69
C VAL A 113 -12.07 12.39 -4.00
N HIS A 114 -12.33 12.16 -2.72
CA HIS A 114 -13.20 13.02 -1.91
C HIS A 114 -12.50 13.39 -0.62
N ALA A 115 -12.36 14.66 -0.34
CA ALA A 115 -11.78 15.19 0.88
C ALA A 115 -12.86 15.68 1.85
N VAL A 116 -12.70 15.36 3.12
CA VAL A 116 -13.57 15.78 4.20
C VAL A 116 -12.79 16.66 5.17
#